data_3b557215b6e13817d0b3f1c39be37e30
#
_entry.id   3b557215b6e13817d0b3f1c39be37e30
#
_cell.length_a   1.000
_cell.length_b   1.000
_cell.length_c   1.000
_cell.angle_alpha   90.00
_cell.angle_beta   90.00
_cell.angle_gamma   90.00
#
_symmetry.space_group_name_H-M   'P 1'
#
loop_
_entity.id
_entity.type
_entity.pdbx_description
1 polymer ?
#
loop_
_entity_poly.entity_id
_entity_poly.type
_entity_poly.pdbx_seq_one_letter_code
_entity_poly.pdbx_strand_id
1 'polypeptide(L)'
;MSLSIRDILVLDYFNGKPVHTSVPKYQQDLYGADADERIRALCEEGWVRHSRPQETVNMLPDKALVHFLAAHGLETEGTHSELVRRVIRDIPETEYAHAVPKVYVATADGNQEIAHHMAYVLNARCNYGFSEGEIGEAQRTLTAKHASCTASDILKCAFQQKSALLVMAGEWTKLRNLYFRISNFYLRAQKNEEALAYLYLVFFLDMSGMENHNTLVRYGKLFPTQKGIIILMNQLRTELSLTDRGVKSAFLTSIARMAPRLPFSYFSPQVMGDILVERLSGVEFSHVKYLPQRNAPDPTSTAYRYLADPKDELEKTDSQPSASFLIHRKVTPPVPPVLRLPTFTAPPPFVPPPVKKAAPKEEAPPPPPKEEKKSAGFLGKLQKLLSKNDGRK
;
A
#
# COMPACT_ATOMS: atom_id res chain seq x y z
N MET A 1 20.57 -17.57 18.68
CA MET A 1 19.11 -17.58 18.97
C MET A 1 18.41 -17.01 17.75
N SER A 2 17.27 -17.58 17.33
CA SER A 2 16.46 -17.00 16.26
C SER A 2 15.58 -15.90 16.86
N LEU A 3 15.50 -14.75 16.17
CA LEU A 3 14.60 -13.66 16.57
C LEU A 3 13.13 -14.05 16.34
N SER A 4 12.24 -13.61 17.20
CA SER A 4 10.81 -13.67 16.93
C SER A 4 10.43 -12.64 15.85
N ILE A 5 9.28 -12.82 15.19
CA ILE A 5 8.78 -11.83 14.22
C ILE A 5 8.61 -10.46 14.88
N ARG A 6 8.13 -10.43 16.14
CA ARG A 6 8.00 -9.19 16.91
C ARG A 6 9.36 -8.50 17.11
N ASP A 7 10.41 -9.24 17.44
CA ASP A 7 11.77 -8.69 17.60
C ASP A 7 12.27 -8.07 16.30
N ILE A 8 12.01 -8.74 15.18
CA ILE A 8 12.37 -8.24 13.85
C ILE A 8 11.61 -6.95 13.52
N LEU A 9 10.32 -6.86 13.85
CA LEU A 9 9.55 -5.64 13.67
C LEU A 9 10.06 -4.50 14.56
N VAL A 10 10.42 -4.77 15.81
CA VAL A 10 11.02 -3.80 16.72
C VAL A 10 12.37 -3.35 16.18
N LEU A 11 13.23 -4.27 15.77
CA LEU A 11 14.54 -3.99 15.19
C LEU A 11 14.40 -3.08 13.94
N ASP A 12 13.47 -3.41 13.05
CA ASP A 12 13.19 -2.63 11.84
C ASP A 12 12.61 -1.24 12.18
N TYR A 13 11.72 -1.16 13.16
CA TYR A 13 11.10 0.11 13.56
C TYR A 13 12.12 1.10 14.09
N PHE A 14 13.06 0.65 14.93
CA PHE A 14 14.04 1.54 15.56
C PHE A 14 15.27 1.80 14.67
N ASN A 15 15.52 0.98 13.66
CA ASN A 15 16.68 1.14 12.76
C ASN A 15 16.68 2.54 12.11
N GLY A 16 17.73 3.32 12.36
CA GLY A 16 17.88 4.70 11.91
C GLY A 16 17.16 5.75 12.77
N LYS A 17 16.50 5.36 13.87
CA LYS A 17 15.82 6.32 14.77
C LYS A 17 16.69 6.71 15.96
N PRO A 18 16.50 7.95 16.49
CA PRO A 18 17.19 8.40 17.70
C PRO A 18 16.95 7.48 18.89
N VAL A 19 17.97 7.30 19.74
CA VAL A 19 17.94 6.36 20.88
C VAL A 19 16.84 6.68 21.92
N HIS A 20 16.36 7.93 21.97
CA HIS A 20 15.25 8.36 22.83
C HIS A 20 13.86 8.23 22.18
N THR A 21 13.78 7.70 20.96
CA THR A 21 12.49 7.45 20.30
C THR A 21 11.75 6.34 21.04
N SER A 22 10.44 6.51 21.21
CA SER A 22 9.56 5.47 21.74
C SER A 22 8.45 5.12 20.73
N VAL A 23 7.87 3.93 20.90
CA VAL A 23 6.73 3.50 20.07
C VAL A 23 5.45 4.23 20.49
N PRO A 24 4.76 4.94 19.58
CA PRO A 24 3.50 5.59 19.90
C PRO A 24 2.44 4.59 20.37
N LYS A 25 1.57 4.99 21.30
CA LYS A 25 0.52 4.13 21.89
C LYS A 25 -0.33 3.40 20.84
N TYR A 26 -0.68 4.05 19.75
CA TYR A 26 -1.50 3.45 18.68
C TYR A 26 -0.78 2.40 17.83
N GLN A 27 0.53 2.23 18.04
CA GLN A 27 1.35 1.21 17.38
C GLN A 27 1.80 0.10 18.34
N GLN A 28 1.47 0.19 19.62
CA GLN A 28 1.87 -0.80 20.62
C GLN A 28 1.26 -2.19 20.36
N ASP A 29 0.10 -2.27 19.72
CA ASP A 29 -0.49 -3.54 19.30
C ASP A 29 0.41 -4.28 18.29
N LEU A 30 1.17 -3.53 17.49
CA LEU A 30 2.04 -4.08 16.44
C LEU A 30 3.44 -4.42 16.97
N TYR A 31 4.04 -3.52 17.72
CA TYR A 31 5.44 -3.65 18.16
C TYR A 31 5.58 -4.17 19.60
N GLY A 32 4.52 -4.13 20.40
CA GLY A 32 4.50 -4.44 21.81
C GLY A 32 4.56 -3.19 22.70
N ALA A 33 3.94 -3.26 23.86
CA ALA A 33 4.02 -2.21 24.88
C ALA A 33 5.44 -2.09 25.46
N ASP A 34 6.20 -3.17 25.40
CA ASP A 34 7.58 -3.36 25.88
C ASP A 34 8.65 -3.11 24.79
N ALA A 35 8.26 -2.57 23.63
CA ALA A 35 9.17 -2.39 22.49
C ALA A 35 10.41 -1.54 22.83
N ASP A 36 10.26 -0.54 23.71
CA ASP A 36 11.35 0.33 24.14
C ASP A 36 12.35 -0.40 25.08
N GLU A 37 11.91 -1.44 25.76
CA GLU A 37 12.78 -2.32 26.55
C GLU A 37 13.43 -3.36 25.64
N ARG A 38 12.64 -3.90 24.72
CA ARG A 38 13.12 -4.94 23.81
C ARG A 38 14.23 -4.44 22.88
N ILE A 39 14.16 -3.19 22.38
CA ILE A 39 15.26 -2.65 21.54
C ILE A 39 16.58 -2.54 22.33
N ARG A 40 16.52 -2.24 23.64
CA ARG A 40 17.71 -2.22 24.49
C ARG A 40 18.30 -3.62 24.64
N ALA A 41 17.46 -4.63 24.88
CA ALA A 41 17.90 -6.02 24.93
C ALA A 41 18.51 -6.47 23.59
N LEU A 42 17.91 -6.12 22.46
CA LEU A 42 18.45 -6.41 21.11
C LEU A 42 19.82 -5.72 20.88
N CYS A 43 20.06 -4.57 21.54
CA CYS A 43 21.36 -3.91 21.50
C CYS A 43 22.42 -4.69 22.32
N GLU A 44 22.04 -5.19 23.49
CA GLU A 44 22.91 -6.05 24.33
C GLU A 44 23.18 -7.41 23.66
N GLU A 45 22.20 -7.96 22.95
CA GLU A 45 22.32 -9.18 22.17
C GLU A 45 23.14 -9.02 20.87
N GLY A 46 23.48 -7.78 20.48
CA GLY A 46 24.32 -7.50 19.30
C GLY A 46 23.57 -7.44 17.95
N TRP A 47 22.23 -7.44 17.95
CA TRP A 47 21.44 -7.30 16.72
C TRP A 47 21.36 -5.85 16.22
N VAL A 48 21.49 -4.90 17.13
CA VAL A 48 21.51 -3.47 16.86
C VAL A 48 22.63 -2.84 17.67
N ARG A 49 23.16 -1.73 17.21
CA ARG A 49 24.15 -0.93 17.92
C ARG A 49 23.80 0.55 17.86
N HIS A 50 24.46 1.36 18.66
CA HIS A 50 24.40 2.80 18.48
C HIS A 50 25.27 3.23 17.30
N SER A 51 24.82 4.29 16.59
CA SER A 51 25.59 4.88 15.51
C SER A 51 26.92 5.45 16.02
N ARG A 52 27.95 5.40 15.17
CA ARG A 52 29.15 6.23 15.33
C ARG A 52 28.81 7.66 14.91
N PRO A 53 29.47 8.68 15.50
CA PRO A 53 29.22 10.07 15.13
C PRO A 53 29.28 10.35 13.63
N GLN A 54 30.25 9.78 12.94
CA GLN A 54 30.41 9.93 11.48
C GLN A 54 29.20 9.44 10.67
N GLU A 55 28.45 8.46 11.17
CA GLU A 55 27.28 7.88 10.48
C GLU A 55 26.05 8.81 10.53
N THR A 56 26.05 9.78 11.46
CA THR A 56 24.90 10.67 11.72
C THR A 56 25.20 12.15 11.51
N VAL A 57 26.40 12.53 11.05
CA VAL A 57 26.76 13.92 10.69
C VAL A 57 25.80 14.48 9.66
N ASN A 58 25.33 13.65 8.71
CA ASN A 58 24.35 14.04 7.69
C ASN A 58 22.97 14.40 8.25
N MET A 59 22.71 14.15 9.53
CA MET A 59 21.48 14.55 10.21
C MET A 59 21.57 15.96 10.81
N LEU A 60 22.75 16.55 10.82
CA LEU A 60 22.93 17.93 11.27
C LEU A 60 22.39 18.91 10.21
N PRO A 61 21.74 20.00 10.64
CA PRO A 61 21.37 21.07 9.71
C PRO A 61 22.61 21.79 9.17
N ASP A 62 22.49 22.35 7.94
CA ASP A 62 23.59 23.07 7.27
C ASP A 62 24.23 24.13 8.17
N LYS A 63 23.44 24.86 8.95
CA LYS A 63 23.94 25.86 9.91
C LYS A 63 24.92 25.28 10.92
N ALA A 64 24.69 24.06 11.40
CA ALA A 64 25.59 23.41 12.35
C ALA A 64 26.88 22.94 11.65
N LEU A 65 26.77 22.38 10.44
CA LEU A 65 27.90 21.98 9.61
C LEU A 65 28.80 23.18 9.28
N VAL A 66 28.21 24.29 8.84
CA VAL A 66 28.91 25.56 8.55
C VAL A 66 29.60 26.08 9.83
N HIS A 67 28.94 26.01 10.99
CA HIS A 67 29.55 26.45 12.26
C HIS A 67 30.81 25.65 12.59
N PHE A 68 30.77 24.31 12.47
CA PHE A 68 31.94 23.47 12.67
C PHE A 68 33.07 23.78 11.68
N LEU A 69 32.75 23.93 10.40
CA LEU A 69 33.73 24.25 9.36
C LEU A 69 34.39 25.63 9.59
N ALA A 70 33.57 26.64 9.91
CA ALA A 70 34.06 27.99 10.21
C ALA A 70 34.96 28.04 11.42
N ALA A 71 34.64 27.29 12.49
CA ALA A 71 35.45 27.19 13.71
C ALA A 71 36.86 26.62 13.42
N HIS A 72 37.00 25.84 12.34
CA HIS A 72 38.28 25.25 11.91
C HIS A 72 38.91 25.99 10.72
N GLY A 73 38.36 27.15 10.30
CA GLY A 73 38.90 27.93 9.18
C GLY A 73 38.74 27.20 7.83
N LEU A 74 37.79 26.28 7.73
CA LEU A 74 37.52 25.52 6.52
C LEU A 74 36.46 26.21 5.66
N GLU A 75 36.42 25.86 4.36
CA GLU A 75 35.43 26.37 3.44
C GLU A 75 34.00 25.99 3.85
N THR A 76 33.10 26.99 3.92
CA THR A 76 31.73 26.88 4.40
C THR A 76 30.69 26.86 3.31
N GLU A 77 31.08 27.02 2.04
CA GLU A 77 30.19 26.99 0.88
C GLU A 77 30.08 25.57 0.30
N GLY A 78 28.93 25.25 -0.29
CA GLY A 78 28.68 23.99 -0.95
C GLY A 78 27.33 23.36 -0.60
N THR A 79 27.05 22.22 -1.21
CA THR A 79 25.86 21.42 -0.91
C THR A 79 25.97 20.75 0.46
N HIS A 80 24.82 20.39 1.05
CA HIS A 80 24.77 19.62 2.31
C HIS A 80 25.75 18.44 2.33
N SER A 81 25.75 17.65 1.26
CA SER A 81 26.62 16.48 1.15
C SER A 81 28.13 16.84 1.11
N GLU A 82 28.48 17.99 0.57
CA GLU A 82 29.87 18.48 0.55
C GLU A 82 30.29 18.97 1.93
N LEU A 83 29.42 19.70 2.63
CA LEU A 83 29.67 20.14 4.00
C LEU A 83 29.86 18.94 4.93
N VAL A 84 28.96 17.93 4.87
CA VAL A 84 29.08 16.67 5.64
C VAL A 84 30.41 15.98 5.36
N ARG A 85 30.80 15.87 4.09
CA ARG A 85 32.04 15.20 3.69
C ARG A 85 33.27 15.94 4.23
N ARG A 86 33.27 17.29 4.22
CA ARG A 86 34.33 18.11 4.78
C ARG A 86 34.44 17.92 6.30
N VAL A 87 33.32 18.00 7.02
CA VAL A 87 33.29 17.76 8.48
C VAL A 87 33.91 16.41 8.81
N ILE A 88 33.48 15.34 8.15
CA ILE A 88 33.99 13.97 8.42
C ILE A 88 35.47 13.84 8.09
N ARG A 89 35.96 14.50 7.02
CA ARG A 89 37.34 14.37 6.57
C ARG A 89 38.32 15.21 7.38
N ASP A 90 37.93 16.46 7.71
CA ASP A 90 38.86 17.50 8.16
C ASP A 90 38.75 17.86 9.64
N ILE A 91 37.64 17.42 10.32
CA ILE A 91 37.41 17.71 11.75
C ILE A 91 37.49 16.41 12.57
N PRO A 92 38.23 16.42 13.69
CA PRO A 92 38.27 15.27 14.60
C PRO A 92 36.89 14.88 15.12
N GLU A 93 36.61 13.59 15.14
CA GLU A 93 35.29 13.05 15.58
C GLU A 93 34.87 13.55 16.96
N THR A 94 35.83 13.69 17.88
CA THR A 94 35.60 14.15 19.24
C THR A 94 34.96 15.53 19.35
N GLU A 95 35.14 16.37 18.33
CA GLU A 95 34.66 17.75 18.35
C GLU A 95 33.19 17.88 17.95
N TYR A 96 32.71 17.02 17.08
CA TYR A 96 31.30 17.03 16.67
C TYR A 96 30.47 15.90 17.28
N ALA A 97 31.07 14.90 17.93
CA ALA A 97 30.39 13.75 18.51
C ALA A 97 29.23 14.08 19.45
N HIS A 98 29.38 15.20 20.20
CA HIS A 98 28.36 15.66 21.15
C HIS A 98 27.15 16.33 20.50
N ALA A 99 27.30 16.81 19.26
CA ALA A 99 26.26 17.52 18.53
C ALA A 99 25.43 16.61 17.63
N VAL A 100 25.95 15.45 17.22
CA VAL A 100 25.25 14.50 16.36
C VAL A 100 24.30 13.62 17.15
N PRO A 101 23.11 13.31 16.61
CA PRO A 101 22.18 12.41 17.28
C PRO A 101 22.73 10.99 17.29
N LYS A 102 22.62 10.31 18.44
CA LYS A 102 22.82 8.86 18.50
C LYS A 102 21.56 8.16 18.00
N VAL A 103 21.69 7.25 17.03
CA VAL A 103 20.60 6.45 16.49
C VAL A 103 20.89 4.97 16.65
N TYR A 104 19.85 4.16 16.65
CA TYR A 104 19.97 2.72 16.53
C TYR A 104 20.34 2.33 15.09
N VAL A 105 21.31 1.44 14.93
CA VAL A 105 21.76 0.93 13.61
C VAL A 105 21.79 -0.59 13.68
N ALA A 106 20.98 -1.24 12.86
CA ALA A 106 21.00 -2.69 12.74
C ALA A 106 22.40 -3.18 12.32
N THR A 107 22.90 -4.21 12.97
CA THR A 107 24.15 -4.86 12.59
C THR A 107 24.01 -5.61 11.26
N ALA A 108 25.08 -6.19 10.74
CA ALA A 108 25.00 -7.03 9.52
C ALA A 108 24.00 -8.16 9.71
N ASP A 109 24.06 -8.87 10.84
CA ASP A 109 23.16 -9.97 11.17
C ASP A 109 21.71 -9.46 11.36
N GLY A 110 21.52 -8.32 12.04
CA GLY A 110 20.21 -7.68 12.19
C GLY A 110 19.59 -7.31 10.85
N ASN A 111 20.37 -6.74 9.93
CA ASN A 111 19.90 -6.44 8.57
C ASN A 111 19.57 -7.69 7.75
N GLN A 112 20.31 -8.77 7.95
CA GLN A 112 20.04 -10.05 7.30
C GLN A 112 18.69 -10.63 7.79
N GLU A 113 18.41 -10.58 9.10
CA GLU A 113 17.13 -11.02 9.65
C GLU A 113 15.96 -10.16 9.17
N ILE A 114 16.11 -8.82 9.13
CA ILE A 114 15.12 -7.92 8.54
C ILE A 114 14.84 -8.31 7.07
N ALA A 115 15.89 -8.55 6.28
CA ALA A 115 15.76 -8.91 4.88
C ALA A 115 15.10 -10.28 4.70
N HIS A 116 15.43 -11.25 5.54
CA HIS A 116 14.83 -12.59 5.50
C HIS A 116 13.33 -12.57 5.80
N HIS A 117 12.90 -11.68 6.70
CA HIS A 117 11.52 -11.52 7.14
C HIS A 117 10.81 -10.31 6.51
N MET A 118 11.29 -9.84 5.36
CA MET A 118 10.81 -8.60 4.71
C MET A 118 9.30 -8.59 4.42
N ALA A 119 8.67 -9.74 4.21
CA ALA A 119 7.21 -9.81 4.02
C ALA A 119 6.44 -9.35 5.28
N TYR A 120 6.89 -9.72 6.47
CA TYR A 120 6.32 -9.29 7.74
C TYR A 120 6.57 -7.79 7.98
N VAL A 121 7.78 -7.34 7.69
CA VAL A 121 8.17 -5.92 7.80
C VAL A 121 7.32 -5.05 6.88
N LEU A 122 7.15 -5.43 5.62
CA LEU A 122 6.30 -4.67 4.68
C LEU A 122 4.84 -4.69 5.09
N ASN A 123 4.32 -5.83 5.61
CA ASN A 123 2.97 -5.89 6.17
C ASN A 123 2.77 -4.88 7.29
N ALA A 124 3.71 -4.80 8.22
CA ALA A 124 3.69 -3.87 9.35
C ALA A 124 3.78 -2.41 8.88
N ARG A 125 4.81 -2.07 8.10
CA ARG A 125 5.06 -0.71 7.60
C ARG A 125 3.92 -0.15 6.75
N CYS A 126 3.27 -1.01 5.97
CA CYS A 126 2.24 -0.62 5.01
C CYS A 126 0.81 -0.89 5.51
N ASN A 127 0.67 -1.47 6.69
CA ASN A 127 -0.62 -1.84 7.29
C ASN A 127 -1.51 -2.66 6.33
N TYR A 128 -0.94 -3.72 5.74
CA TYR A 128 -1.73 -4.59 4.85
C TYR A 128 -2.75 -5.44 5.62
N GLY A 129 -2.58 -5.59 6.94
CA GLY A 129 -3.55 -6.22 7.84
C GLY A 129 -3.56 -7.73 7.75
N PHE A 130 -2.40 -8.34 7.51
CA PHE A 130 -2.21 -9.78 7.67
C PHE A 130 -1.73 -10.10 9.07
N SER A 131 -2.20 -11.21 9.61
CA SER A 131 -1.61 -11.85 10.78
C SER A 131 -0.31 -12.57 10.39
N GLU A 132 0.53 -12.87 11.38
CA GLU A 132 1.73 -13.69 11.17
C GLU A 132 1.40 -15.04 10.55
N GLY A 133 0.30 -15.67 10.99
CA GLY A 133 -0.17 -16.95 10.45
C GLY A 133 -0.52 -16.89 8.96
N GLU A 134 -1.18 -15.81 8.50
CA GLU A 134 -1.54 -15.61 7.09
C GLU A 134 -0.29 -15.45 6.21
N ILE A 135 0.70 -14.71 6.67
CA ILE A 135 1.98 -14.55 5.93
C ILE A 135 2.75 -15.88 5.93
N GLY A 136 2.84 -16.55 7.07
CA GLY A 136 3.52 -17.84 7.18
C GLY A 136 2.87 -18.92 6.30
N GLU A 137 1.55 -18.95 6.19
CA GLU A 137 0.83 -19.87 5.29
C GLU A 137 1.10 -19.56 3.82
N ALA A 138 1.09 -18.29 3.45
CA ALA A 138 1.42 -17.86 2.09
C ALA A 138 2.87 -18.23 1.73
N GLN A 139 3.80 -18.05 2.66
CA GLN A 139 5.20 -18.43 2.49
C GLN A 139 5.33 -19.94 2.31
N ARG A 140 4.73 -20.77 3.18
CA ARG A 140 4.73 -22.24 3.05
C ARG A 140 4.16 -22.69 1.71
N THR A 141 3.04 -22.10 1.29
CA THR A 141 2.37 -22.41 0.03
C THR A 141 3.27 -22.15 -1.18
N LEU A 142 4.05 -21.07 -1.14
CA LEU A 142 4.97 -20.72 -2.22
C LEU A 142 6.24 -21.58 -2.19
N THR A 143 6.84 -21.77 -1.02
CA THR A 143 8.06 -22.56 -0.86
C THR A 143 7.85 -24.00 -1.29
N ALA A 144 6.66 -24.57 -1.08
CA ALA A 144 6.30 -25.90 -1.58
C ALA A 144 6.27 -26.00 -3.13
N LYS A 145 6.16 -24.85 -3.83
CA LYS A 145 6.05 -24.79 -5.30
C LYS A 145 7.31 -24.25 -5.97
N HIS A 146 8.06 -23.42 -5.28
CA HIS A 146 9.21 -22.69 -5.81
C HIS A 146 10.36 -22.69 -4.81
N ALA A 147 11.59 -22.89 -5.29
CA ALA A 147 12.78 -22.93 -4.45
C ALA A 147 13.12 -21.56 -3.81
N SER A 148 12.70 -20.47 -4.42
CA SER A 148 12.87 -19.10 -3.89
C SER A 148 11.64 -18.25 -4.16
N CYS A 149 11.27 -17.42 -3.20
CA CYS A 149 10.16 -16.45 -3.32
C CYS A 149 10.59 -15.13 -2.69
N THR A 150 10.18 -14.03 -3.33
CA THR A 150 10.40 -12.68 -2.79
C THR A 150 9.33 -12.32 -1.77
N ALA A 151 9.61 -11.33 -0.91
CA ALA A 151 8.59 -10.78 0.00
C ALA A 151 7.34 -10.29 -0.75
N SER A 152 7.52 -9.74 -1.95
CA SER A 152 6.42 -9.33 -2.83
C SER A 152 5.56 -10.53 -3.28
N ASP A 153 6.14 -11.67 -3.56
CA ASP A 153 5.40 -12.86 -3.99
C ASP A 153 4.63 -13.47 -2.81
N ILE A 154 5.24 -13.49 -1.62
CA ILE A 154 4.58 -13.92 -0.38
C ILE A 154 3.34 -13.06 -0.11
N LEU A 155 3.47 -11.72 -0.17
CA LEU A 155 2.36 -10.80 0.06
C LEU A 155 1.27 -10.95 -1.01
N LYS A 156 1.62 -11.12 -2.30
CA LYS A 156 0.63 -11.40 -3.35
C LYS A 156 -0.15 -12.69 -3.09
N CYS A 157 0.55 -13.74 -2.66
CA CYS A 157 -0.08 -15.01 -2.29
C CYS A 157 -1.05 -14.81 -1.11
N ALA A 158 -0.63 -14.12 -0.06
CA ALA A 158 -1.48 -13.79 1.09
C ALA A 158 -2.72 -12.97 0.68
N PHE A 159 -2.56 -11.97 -0.19
CA PHE A 159 -3.68 -11.21 -0.75
C PHE A 159 -4.66 -12.09 -1.51
N GLN A 160 -4.17 -13.01 -2.34
CA GLN A 160 -5.02 -13.93 -3.11
C GLN A 160 -5.79 -14.88 -2.20
N GLN A 161 -5.13 -15.50 -1.23
CA GLN A 161 -5.76 -16.41 -0.27
C GLN A 161 -6.84 -15.68 0.54
N LYS A 162 -6.52 -14.51 1.09
CA LYS A 162 -7.47 -13.70 1.87
C LYS A 162 -8.65 -13.22 1.03
N SER A 163 -8.42 -12.81 -0.22
CA SER A 163 -9.49 -12.42 -1.14
C SER A 163 -10.46 -13.58 -1.40
N ALA A 164 -9.95 -14.79 -1.62
CA ALA A 164 -10.77 -15.98 -1.85
C ALA A 164 -11.63 -16.29 -0.62
N LEU A 165 -11.05 -16.27 0.58
CA LEU A 165 -11.77 -16.52 1.83
C LEU A 165 -12.89 -15.49 2.06
N LEU A 166 -12.63 -14.20 1.81
CA LEU A 166 -13.61 -13.13 1.99
C LEU A 166 -14.78 -13.26 0.99
N VAL A 167 -14.50 -13.62 -0.25
CA VAL A 167 -15.55 -13.92 -1.25
C VAL A 167 -16.42 -15.10 -0.81
N MET A 168 -15.81 -16.20 -0.35
CA MET A 168 -16.54 -17.39 0.11
C MET A 168 -17.40 -17.09 1.35
N ALA A 169 -16.93 -16.21 2.21
CA ALA A 169 -17.65 -15.80 3.42
C ALA A 169 -18.71 -14.71 3.20
N GLY A 170 -18.79 -14.13 1.98
CA GLY A 170 -19.69 -12.99 1.70
C GLY A 170 -19.30 -11.72 2.45
N GLU A 171 -18.02 -11.52 2.72
CA GLU A 171 -17.48 -10.41 3.51
C GLU A 171 -17.06 -9.23 2.59
N TRP A 172 -18.02 -8.62 1.90
CA TRP A 172 -17.79 -7.70 0.78
C TRP A 172 -17.11 -6.38 1.19
N THR A 173 -17.48 -5.82 2.34
CA THR A 173 -16.81 -4.60 2.86
C THR A 173 -15.35 -4.88 3.24
N LYS A 174 -15.08 -6.05 3.86
CA LYS A 174 -13.70 -6.46 4.16
C LYS A 174 -12.90 -6.70 2.88
N LEU A 175 -13.52 -7.32 1.86
CA LEU A 175 -12.92 -7.53 0.55
C LEU A 175 -12.62 -6.21 -0.17
N ARG A 176 -13.56 -5.26 -0.13
CA ARG A 176 -13.39 -3.91 -0.65
C ARG A 176 -12.16 -3.23 -0.03
N ASN A 177 -12.03 -3.30 1.29
CA ASN A 177 -10.89 -2.72 1.99
C ASN A 177 -9.58 -3.45 1.66
N LEU A 178 -9.63 -4.77 1.47
CA LEU A 178 -8.47 -5.55 1.02
C LEU A 178 -8.04 -5.11 -0.39
N TYR A 179 -8.96 -4.93 -1.33
CA TYR A 179 -8.64 -4.44 -2.68
C TYR A 179 -8.02 -3.05 -2.66
N PHE A 180 -8.47 -2.16 -1.78
CA PHE A 180 -7.82 -0.87 -1.58
C PHE A 180 -6.38 -1.01 -1.06
N ARG A 181 -6.11 -1.95 -0.15
CA ARG A 181 -4.73 -2.25 0.30
C ARG A 181 -3.88 -2.85 -0.81
N ILE A 182 -4.45 -3.71 -1.66
CA ILE A 182 -3.76 -4.26 -2.83
C ILE A 182 -3.43 -3.15 -3.84
N SER A 183 -4.34 -2.20 -4.07
CA SER A 183 -4.03 -1.06 -4.94
C SER A 183 -2.83 -0.26 -4.42
N ASN A 184 -2.78 0.01 -3.12
CA ASN A 184 -1.64 0.69 -2.48
C ASN A 184 -0.34 -0.13 -2.58
N PHE A 185 -0.42 -1.45 -2.50
CA PHE A 185 0.75 -2.33 -2.72
C PHE A 185 1.31 -2.16 -4.13
N TYR A 186 0.45 -2.11 -5.16
CA TYR A 186 0.87 -1.92 -6.54
C TYR A 186 1.34 -0.49 -6.83
N LEU A 187 0.73 0.54 -6.21
CA LEU A 187 1.20 1.93 -6.30
C LEU A 187 2.64 2.09 -5.78
N ARG A 188 2.95 1.48 -4.64
CA ARG A 188 4.31 1.48 -4.08
C ARG A 188 5.33 0.78 -5.00
N ALA A 189 4.88 -0.19 -5.76
CA ALA A 189 5.68 -0.88 -6.77
C ALA A 189 5.68 -0.17 -8.12
N GLN A 190 5.11 1.04 -8.23
CA GLN A 190 4.96 1.82 -9.48
C GLN A 190 4.24 1.06 -10.60
N LYS A 191 3.31 0.16 -10.23
CA LYS A 191 2.49 -0.63 -11.13
C LYS A 191 1.10 -0.03 -11.23
N ASN A 192 1.01 1.09 -11.95
CA ASN A 192 -0.17 1.96 -12.00
C ASN A 192 -1.39 1.29 -12.65
N GLU A 193 -1.18 0.44 -13.67
CA GLU A 193 -2.27 -0.31 -14.31
C GLU A 193 -2.91 -1.31 -13.34
N GLU A 194 -2.09 -2.09 -12.62
CA GLU A 194 -2.57 -3.04 -11.62
C GLU A 194 -3.26 -2.32 -10.46
N ALA A 195 -2.69 -1.21 -10.01
CA ALA A 195 -3.29 -0.40 -8.96
C ALA A 195 -4.68 0.11 -9.35
N LEU A 196 -4.82 0.64 -10.57
CA LEU A 196 -6.08 1.14 -11.10
C LEU A 196 -7.11 0.01 -11.25
N ALA A 197 -6.69 -1.18 -11.70
CA ALA A 197 -7.59 -2.34 -11.81
C ALA A 197 -8.19 -2.73 -10.44
N TYR A 198 -7.41 -2.67 -9.35
CA TYR A 198 -7.93 -2.92 -8.00
C TYR A 198 -8.80 -1.78 -7.47
N LEU A 199 -8.54 -0.53 -7.84
CA LEU A 199 -9.44 0.58 -7.53
C LEU A 199 -10.79 0.45 -8.26
N TYR A 200 -10.81 -0.09 -9.47
CA TYR A 200 -12.05 -0.43 -10.16
C TYR A 200 -12.87 -1.50 -9.41
N LEU A 201 -12.22 -2.48 -8.82
CA LEU A 201 -12.90 -3.46 -7.96
C LEU A 201 -13.44 -2.81 -6.66
N VAL A 202 -12.71 -1.84 -6.09
CA VAL A 202 -13.21 -1.03 -4.96
C VAL A 202 -14.47 -0.28 -5.35
N PHE A 203 -14.45 0.44 -6.47
CA PHE A 203 -15.60 1.17 -6.98
C PHE A 203 -16.80 0.24 -7.26
N PHE A 204 -16.56 -0.90 -7.89
CA PHE A 204 -17.56 -1.90 -8.16
C PHE A 204 -18.27 -2.39 -6.89
N LEU A 205 -17.51 -2.73 -5.84
CA LEU A 205 -18.07 -3.16 -4.56
C LEU A 205 -18.83 -2.04 -3.85
N ASP A 206 -18.31 -0.80 -3.83
CA ASP A 206 -19.00 0.36 -3.28
C ASP A 206 -20.37 0.59 -3.95
N MET A 207 -20.43 0.46 -5.30
CA MET A 207 -21.65 0.69 -6.08
C MET A 207 -22.61 -0.52 -6.13
N SER A 208 -22.16 -1.68 -5.68
CA SER A 208 -23.02 -2.86 -5.61
C SER A 208 -24.08 -2.77 -4.52
N GLY A 209 -23.77 -2.10 -3.42
CA GLY A 209 -24.58 -2.04 -2.21
C GLY A 209 -24.42 -3.24 -1.28
N MET A 210 -23.57 -4.20 -1.63
CA MET A 210 -23.31 -5.39 -0.79
C MET A 210 -22.34 -5.07 0.34
N GLU A 211 -22.69 -5.54 1.54
CA GLU A 211 -21.86 -5.46 2.73
C GLU A 211 -21.53 -6.85 3.28
N ASN A 212 -20.83 -6.88 4.42
CA ASN A 212 -20.43 -8.13 5.06
C ASN A 212 -21.64 -9.03 5.37
N HIS A 213 -21.42 -10.34 5.41
CA HIS A 213 -22.44 -11.36 5.65
C HIS A 213 -23.57 -11.39 4.60
N ASN A 214 -23.25 -10.99 3.37
CA ASN A 214 -24.23 -10.86 2.30
C ASN A 214 -25.41 -9.93 2.64
N THR A 215 -25.18 -8.90 3.45
CA THR A 215 -26.21 -7.89 3.71
C THR A 215 -26.23 -6.84 2.61
N LEU A 216 -27.37 -6.18 2.42
CA LEU A 216 -27.60 -5.17 1.40
C LEU A 216 -27.90 -3.83 2.06
N VAL A 217 -27.16 -2.77 1.65
CA VAL A 217 -27.48 -1.39 2.04
C VAL A 217 -28.74 -0.93 1.33
N ARG A 218 -29.59 -0.14 1.97
CA ARG A 218 -30.72 0.51 1.29
C ARG A 218 -30.21 1.41 0.16
N TYR A 219 -30.90 1.43 -0.97
CA TYR A 219 -30.52 2.25 -2.12
C TYR A 219 -30.28 3.72 -1.77
N GLY A 220 -31.19 4.35 -1.01
CA GLY A 220 -31.03 5.74 -0.60
C GLY A 220 -29.85 6.02 0.35
N LYS A 221 -29.28 4.96 0.91
CA LYS A 221 -28.05 5.00 1.74
C LYS A 221 -26.81 4.47 1.02
N LEU A 222 -26.95 4.11 -0.26
CA LEU A 222 -25.80 3.68 -1.04
C LEU A 222 -24.75 4.78 -1.05
N PHE A 223 -23.60 4.47 -0.49
CA PHE A 223 -22.52 5.44 -0.36
C PHE A 223 -21.59 5.33 -1.57
N PRO A 224 -21.51 6.38 -2.40
CA PRO A 224 -20.60 6.35 -3.54
C PRO A 224 -19.15 6.34 -3.05
N THR A 225 -18.29 5.78 -3.88
CA THR A 225 -16.83 5.72 -3.62
C THR A 225 -16.29 7.08 -3.18
N GLN A 226 -15.49 7.07 -2.12
CA GLN A 226 -14.92 8.27 -1.50
C GLN A 226 -14.21 9.16 -2.51
N LYS A 227 -14.38 10.47 -2.39
CA LYS A 227 -13.81 11.47 -3.29
C LYS A 227 -12.28 11.32 -3.44
N GLY A 228 -11.56 11.01 -2.36
CA GLY A 228 -10.10 10.77 -2.42
C GLY A 228 -9.71 9.61 -3.33
N ILE A 229 -10.50 8.54 -3.36
CA ILE A 229 -10.27 7.38 -4.24
C ILE A 229 -10.55 7.78 -5.71
N ILE A 230 -11.62 8.54 -5.96
CA ILE A 230 -11.94 9.06 -7.30
C ILE A 230 -10.81 9.97 -7.83
N ILE A 231 -10.27 10.84 -6.98
CA ILE A 231 -9.11 11.69 -7.33
C ILE A 231 -7.90 10.82 -7.70
N LEU A 232 -7.58 9.82 -6.90
CA LEU A 232 -6.48 8.90 -7.18
C LEU A 232 -6.69 8.14 -8.49
N MET A 233 -7.91 7.63 -8.75
CA MET A 233 -8.25 6.99 -10.02
C MET A 233 -8.06 7.93 -11.21
N ASN A 234 -8.44 9.22 -11.06
CA ASN A 234 -8.29 10.20 -12.12
C ASN A 234 -6.82 10.58 -12.37
N GLN A 235 -5.99 10.63 -11.33
CA GLN A 235 -4.55 10.78 -11.47
C GLN A 235 -3.94 9.63 -12.28
N LEU A 236 -4.25 8.39 -11.89
CA LEU A 236 -3.78 7.19 -12.60
C LEU A 236 -4.30 7.12 -14.04
N ARG A 237 -5.56 7.51 -14.26
CA ARG A 237 -6.14 7.65 -15.61
C ARG A 237 -5.29 8.58 -16.47
N THR A 238 -4.91 9.74 -15.93
CA THR A 238 -4.09 10.74 -16.64
C THR A 238 -2.69 10.21 -16.93
N GLU A 239 -2.03 9.61 -15.94
CA GLU A 239 -0.70 9.01 -16.10
C GLU A 239 -0.68 7.89 -17.17
N LEU A 240 -1.76 7.08 -17.22
CA LEU A 240 -1.94 6.01 -18.19
C LEU A 240 -2.56 6.48 -19.53
N SER A 241 -2.83 7.78 -19.67
CA SER A 241 -3.42 8.39 -20.87
C SER A 241 -4.73 7.73 -21.33
N LEU A 242 -5.59 7.30 -20.37
CA LEU A 242 -6.82 6.60 -20.67
C LEU A 242 -7.94 7.58 -21.04
N THR A 243 -8.58 7.34 -22.21
CA THR A 243 -9.82 8.00 -22.60
C THR A 243 -11.01 7.45 -21.80
N ASP A 244 -12.17 8.14 -21.83
CA ASP A 244 -13.41 7.66 -21.19
C ASP A 244 -13.79 6.24 -21.62
N ARG A 245 -13.70 5.98 -22.93
CA ARG A 245 -13.94 4.64 -23.50
C ARG A 245 -12.91 3.63 -22.97
N GLY A 246 -11.64 4.03 -22.84
CA GLY A 246 -10.57 3.21 -22.27
C GLY A 246 -10.82 2.87 -20.81
N VAL A 247 -11.22 3.87 -20.01
CA VAL A 247 -11.62 3.69 -18.60
C VAL A 247 -12.78 2.69 -18.47
N LYS A 248 -13.87 2.88 -19.23
CA LYS A 248 -15.04 1.99 -19.20
C LYS A 248 -14.66 0.55 -19.59
N SER A 249 -13.86 0.38 -20.64
CA SER A 249 -13.39 -0.94 -21.07
C SER A 249 -12.50 -1.61 -20.02
N ALA A 250 -11.54 -0.88 -19.45
CA ALA A 250 -10.65 -1.39 -18.40
C ALA A 250 -11.42 -1.75 -17.12
N PHE A 251 -12.40 -0.93 -16.72
CA PHE A 251 -13.29 -1.22 -15.61
C PHE A 251 -14.05 -2.53 -15.83
N LEU A 252 -14.77 -2.65 -16.94
CA LEU A 252 -15.55 -3.87 -17.26
C LEU A 252 -14.68 -5.12 -17.26
N THR A 253 -13.47 -5.03 -17.81
CA THR A 253 -12.52 -6.14 -17.80
C THR A 253 -12.07 -6.50 -16.39
N SER A 254 -11.79 -5.50 -15.56
CA SER A 254 -11.32 -5.71 -14.19
C SER A 254 -12.36 -6.41 -13.32
N ILE A 255 -13.66 -6.07 -13.49
CA ILE A 255 -14.74 -6.63 -12.68
C ILE A 255 -15.33 -7.94 -13.24
N ALA A 256 -15.00 -8.33 -14.46
CA ALA A 256 -15.65 -9.43 -15.19
C ALA A 256 -15.73 -10.75 -14.41
N ARG A 257 -14.72 -11.04 -13.59
CA ARG A 257 -14.68 -12.26 -12.76
C ARG A 257 -15.35 -12.10 -11.40
N MET A 258 -15.47 -10.87 -10.91
CA MET A 258 -16.08 -10.59 -9.62
C MET A 258 -17.59 -10.44 -9.75
N ALA A 259 -18.07 -9.81 -10.81
CA ALA A 259 -19.48 -9.52 -11.00
C ALA A 259 -20.41 -10.75 -10.86
N PRO A 260 -20.10 -11.94 -11.40
CA PRO A 260 -20.95 -13.13 -11.22
C PRO A 260 -20.92 -13.72 -9.81
N ARG A 261 -20.00 -13.30 -8.96
CA ARG A 261 -19.84 -13.82 -7.58
C ARG A 261 -20.65 -13.04 -6.55
N LEU A 262 -21.11 -11.84 -6.90
CA LEU A 262 -21.96 -11.05 -6.02
C LEU A 262 -23.40 -11.62 -6.04
N PRO A 263 -24.02 -11.83 -4.87
CA PRO A 263 -25.41 -12.24 -4.78
C PRO A 263 -26.37 -11.22 -5.40
N PHE A 264 -26.01 -9.94 -5.32
CA PHE A 264 -26.79 -8.83 -5.84
C PHE A 264 -25.90 -7.64 -6.19
N SER A 265 -26.40 -6.77 -7.06
CA SER A 265 -25.82 -5.47 -7.37
C SER A 265 -26.92 -4.52 -7.83
N TYR A 266 -26.95 -3.29 -7.28
CA TYR A 266 -27.91 -2.26 -7.66
C TYR A 266 -27.82 -1.86 -9.14
N PHE A 267 -26.65 -1.99 -9.75
CA PHE A 267 -26.46 -1.58 -11.12
C PHE A 267 -25.81 -2.67 -11.96
N SER A 268 -26.14 -2.71 -13.23
CA SER A 268 -25.39 -3.54 -14.18
C SER A 268 -23.96 -3.02 -14.32
N PRO A 269 -22.99 -3.87 -14.70
CA PRO A 269 -21.61 -3.45 -14.96
C PRO A 269 -21.51 -2.27 -15.93
N GLN A 270 -22.35 -2.21 -16.94
CA GLN A 270 -22.37 -1.14 -17.95
C GLN A 270 -22.76 0.20 -17.34
N VAL A 271 -23.84 0.22 -16.54
CA VAL A 271 -24.29 1.42 -15.81
C VAL A 271 -23.24 1.88 -14.81
N MET A 272 -22.61 0.97 -14.08
CA MET A 272 -21.50 1.32 -13.19
C MET A 272 -20.32 1.95 -13.93
N GLY A 273 -20.02 1.46 -15.15
CA GLY A 273 -19.00 2.05 -16.00
C GLY A 273 -19.33 3.50 -16.42
N ASP A 274 -20.61 3.79 -16.69
CA ASP A 274 -21.06 5.15 -17.01
C ASP A 274 -20.99 6.06 -15.78
N ILE A 275 -21.44 5.59 -14.62
CA ILE A 275 -21.30 6.29 -13.35
C ILE A 275 -19.83 6.59 -13.04
N LEU A 276 -18.93 5.64 -13.25
CA LEU A 276 -17.50 5.83 -13.04
C LEU A 276 -16.93 6.96 -13.90
N VAL A 277 -17.23 6.96 -15.19
CA VAL A 277 -16.77 8.01 -16.13
C VAL A 277 -17.29 9.39 -15.69
N GLU A 278 -18.56 9.50 -15.31
CA GLU A 278 -19.12 10.74 -14.78
C GLU A 278 -18.41 11.18 -13.49
N ARG A 279 -18.18 10.26 -12.55
CA ARG A 279 -17.45 10.55 -11.31
C ARG A 279 -16.03 11.06 -11.57
N LEU A 280 -15.32 10.46 -12.52
CA LEU A 280 -13.97 10.90 -12.91
C LEU A 280 -13.98 12.27 -13.60
N SER A 281 -15.09 12.63 -14.26
CA SER A 281 -15.31 13.96 -14.85
C SER A 281 -15.79 15.00 -13.83
N GLY A 282 -15.89 14.64 -12.52
CA GLY A 282 -16.29 15.56 -11.45
C GLY A 282 -17.80 15.64 -11.19
N VAL A 283 -18.62 14.84 -11.87
CA VAL A 283 -20.06 14.79 -11.64
C VAL A 283 -20.36 13.96 -10.39
N GLU A 284 -21.08 14.51 -9.43
CA GLU A 284 -21.46 13.79 -8.22
C GLU A 284 -22.53 12.74 -8.49
N PHE A 285 -22.49 11.61 -7.76
CA PHE A 285 -23.50 10.55 -7.89
C PHE A 285 -24.87 11.05 -7.41
N SER A 286 -25.88 10.77 -8.21
CA SER A 286 -27.26 11.13 -7.89
C SER A 286 -28.14 9.88 -7.84
N HIS A 287 -28.68 9.58 -6.67
CA HIS A 287 -29.62 8.45 -6.50
C HIS A 287 -30.86 8.61 -7.38
N VAL A 288 -31.39 9.83 -7.53
CA VAL A 288 -32.58 10.12 -8.35
C VAL A 288 -32.30 9.86 -9.83
N LYS A 289 -31.16 10.34 -10.33
CA LYS A 289 -30.77 10.16 -11.74
C LYS A 289 -30.74 8.69 -12.15
N TYR A 290 -30.20 7.84 -11.26
CA TYR A 290 -29.97 6.42 -11.56
C TYR A 290 -31.07 5.48 -11.05
N LEU A 291 -32.12 6.03 -10.41
CA LEU A 291 -33.24 5.24 -9.90
C LEU A 291 -33.89 4.35 -10.98
N PRO A 292 -34.16 4.83 -12.21
CA PRO A 292 -34.78 4.00 -13.26
C PRO A 292 -33.88 2.85 -13.78
N GLN A 293 -32.58 2.93 -13.55
CA GLN A 293 -31.59 1.96 -14.05
C GLN A 293 -31.16 0.97 -12.96
N ARG A 294 -31.68 1.12 -11.72
CA ARG A 294 -31.34 0.24 -10.64
C ARG A 294 -32.04 -1.11 -10.75
N ASN A 295 -31.35 -2.17 -10.37
CA ASN A 295 -31.96 -3.47 -10.12
C ASN A 295 -32.76 -3.40 -8.81
N ALA A 296 -34.00 -3.91 -8.85
CA ALA A 296 -34.77 -4.10 -7.64
C ALA A 296 -34.29 -5.36 -6.92
N PRO A 297 -34.00 -5.30 -5.60
CA PRO A 297 -33.70 -6.50 -4.86
C PRO A 297 -34.95 -7.37 -4.70
N ASP A 298 -34.78 -8.68 -4.74
CA ASP A 298 -35.84 -9.63 -4.45
C ASP A 298 -36.03 -9.76 -2.93
N PRO A 299 -37.15 -9.30 -2.36
CA PRO A 299 -37.38 -9.35 -0.91
C PRO A 299 -37.52 -10.79 -0.38
N THR A 300 -37.76 -11.77 -1.27
CA THR A 300 -37.88 -13.18 -0.89
C THR A 300 -36.53 -13.93 -0.94
N SER A 301 -35.49 -13.30 -1.48
CA SER A 301 -34.18 -13.90 -1.61
C SER A 301 -33.57 -14.19 -0.24
N THR A 302 -33.06 -15.43 -0.08
CA THR A 302 -32.25 -15.81 1.08
C THR A 302 -30.77 -15.51 0.91
N ALA A 303 -30.35 -15.06 -0.31
CA ALA A 303 -28.95 -14.81 -0.64
C ALA A 303 -28.38 -13.57 0.08
N TYR A 304 -29.23 -12.61 0.44
CA TYR A 304 -28.85 -11.40 1.17
C TYR A 304 -30.00 -10.91 2.06
N ARG A 305 -29.68 -10.08 3.03
CA ARG A 305 -30.63 -9.42 3.94
C ARG A 305 -30.41 -7.91 3.90
N TYR A 306 -31.50 -7.14 4.00
CA TYR A 306 -31.38 -5.71 4.17
C TYR A 306 -30.84 -5.34 5.56
N LEU A 307 -30.03 -4.27 5.64
CA LEU A 307 -29.56 -3.73 6.92
C LEU A 307 -30.68 -3.04 7.72
N ALA A 308 -31.84 -2.78 7.10
CA ALA A 308 -33.05 -2.29 7.76
C ALA A 308 -34.29 -2.60 6.91
N ASP A 309 -35.49 -2.52 7.49
CA ASP A 309 -36.77 -2.98 6.92
C ASP A 309 -37.01 -2.40 5.51
N PRO A 310 -37.31 -3.28 4.51
CA PRO A 310 -37.52 -2.85 3.10
C PRO A 310 -38.70 -1.92 2.90
N LYS A 311 -39.72 -1.96 3.75
CA LYS A 311 -40.94 -1.14 3.64
C LYS A 311 -40.68 0.36 3.73
N ASP A 312 -39.62 0.77 4.43
CA ASP A 312 -39.24 2.17 4.61
C ASP A 312 -38.61 2.81 3.36
N GLU A 313 -38.20 2.03 2.37
CA GLU A 313 -37.48 2.55 1.18
C GLU A 313 -38.40 2.92 0.01
N LEU A 314 -39.48 2.18 -0.17
CA LEU A 314 -40.40 2.41 -1.28
C LEU A 314 -41.31 3.63 -1.04
N GLU A 315 -41.63 3.93 0.23
CA GLU A 315 -42.50 5.06 0.58
C GLU A 315 -41.79 6.42 0.64
N LYS A 316 -40.46 6.46 0.79
CA LYS A 316 -39.68 7.70 0.94
C LYS A 316 -39.05 8.22 -0.36
N THR A 317 -39.10 7.46 -1.44
CA THR A 317 -38.55 7.90 -2.74
C THR A 317 -39.47 8.89 -3.47
N ASP A 318 -40.75 8.97 -3.11
CA ASP A 318 -41.71 9.93 -3.67
C ASP A 318 -41.79 11.23 -2.88
N SER A 319 -41.22 11.32 -1.69
CA SER A 319 -41.12 12.56 -0.95
C SER A 319 -39.85 13.30 -1.34
N GLN A 320 -40.01 14.50 -1.89
CA GLN A 320 -38.96 15.50 -2.10
C GLN A 320 -37.98 15.51 -0.92
N PRO A 321 -36.68 15.70 -1.18
CA PRO A 321 -35.73 15.89 -0.09
C PRO A 321 -36.19 17.08 0.73
N SER A 322 -36.77 16.81 1.90
CA SER A 322 -37.12 17.88 2.83
C SER A 322 -35.84 18.64 3.14
N ALA A 323 -35.92 19.96 2.95
CA ALA A 323 -34.84 20.92 3.19
C ALA A 323 -34.30 20.94 4.65
N SER A 324 -34.80 20.05 5.50
CA SER A 324 -34.39 19.90 6.90
C SER A 324 -33.05 19.17 7.12
N PHE A 325 -32.42 18.61 6.09
CA PHE A 325 -31.10 17.97 6.23
C PHE A 325 -29.93 18.97 6.18
N LEU A 326 -30.20 20.26 5.94
CA LEU A 326 -29.17 21.31 5.83
C LEU A 326 -28.94 22.13 7.10
N ILE A 327 -29.68 21.88 8.18
CA ILE A 327 -29.51 22.65 9.40
C ILE A 327 -29.15 21.73 10.57
N HIS A 328 -27.98 21.96 11.13
CA HIS A 328 -27.35 21.40 12.33
C HIS A 328 -26.43 20.18 12.14
N ARG A 329 -25.27 20.44 11.54
CA ARG A 329 -23.99 20.03 12.09
C ARG A 329 -22.88 20.95 11.56
N LYS A 330 -22.63 22.05 12.26
CA LYS A 330 -21.27 22.58 12.39
C LYS A 330 -20.46 21.59 13.23
N VAL A 331 -20.22 20.43 12.69
CA VAL A 331 -19.06 19.63 13.05
C VAL A 331 -18.06 20.00 11.99
N THR A 332 -17.12 20.87 12.34
CA THR A 332 -15.84 20.95 11.65
C THR A 332 -15.37 19.50 11.53
N PRO A 333 -15.28 18.93 10.32
CA PRO A 333 -14.68 17.62 10.19
C PRO A 333 -13.30 17.75 10.83
N PRO A 334 -12.85 16.80 11.68
CA PRO A 334 -11.46 16.75 12.06
C PRO A 334 -10.71 16.74 10.72
N VAL A 335 -9.87 17.76 10.53
CA VAL A 335 -8.95 17.82 9.39
C VAL A 335 -8.29 16.46 9.40
N PRO A 336 -8.47 15.62 8.37
CA PRO A 336 -7.77 14.35 8.32
C PRO A 336 -6.30 14.74 8.47
N PRO A 337 -5.53 14.06 9.36
CA PRO A 337 -4.12 14.34 9.44
C PRO A 337 -3.62 14.26 8.01
N VAL A 338 -3.09 15.37 7.51
CA VAL A 338 -2.38 15.38 6.23
C VAL A 338 -1.37 14.28 6.40
N LEU A 339 -1.61 13.15 5.75
CA LEU A 339 -0.64 12.10 5.57
C LEU A 339 0.48 12.75 4.75
N ARG A 340 1.35 13.50 5.45
CA ARG A 340 2.68 13.74 4.94
C ARG A 340 3.26 12.35 4.82
N LEU A 341 3.21 11.84 3.60
CA LEU A 341 4.02 10.70 3.22
C LEU A 341 5.41 11.02 3.77
N PRO A 342 5.99 10.18 4.64
CA PRO A 342 7.38 10.38 4.98
C PRO A 342 8.09 10.40 3.62
N THR A 343 8.79 11.48 3.33
CA THR A 343 9.72 11.56 2.22
C THR A 343 10.74 10.46 2.50
N PHE A 344 10.53 9.31 1.90
CA PHE A 344 11.50 8.25 1.86
C PHE A 344 12.65 8.77 1.02
N THR A 345 13.68 9.28 1.67
CA THR A 345 15.01 9.23 1.09
C THR A 345 15.29 7.75 0.88
N ALA A 346 15.35 7.35 -0.37
CA ALA A 346 15.75 6.01 -0.75
C ALA A 346 17.04 5.67 0.01
N PRO A 347 17.19 4.46 0.56
CA PRO A 347 18.48 4.04 1.08
C PRO A 347 19.52 4.24 -0.01
N PRO A 348 20.75 4.67 0.31
CA PRO A 348 21.79 4.89 -0.67
C PRO A 348 21.93 3.60 -1.51
N PRO A 349 22.14 3.71 -2.82
CA PRO A 349 22.26 2.55 -3.67
C PRO A 349 23.38 1.67 -3.12
N PHE A 350 23.07 0.39 -2.96
CA PHE A 350 24.04 -0.64 -2.61
C PHE A 350 25.17 -0.59 -3.64
N VAL A 351 26.35 -0.12 -3.24
CA VAL A 351 27.56 -0.16 -4.05
C VAL A 351 28.14 -1.55 -3.86
N PRO A 352 28.10 -2.44 -4.86
CA PRO A 352 28.74 -3.73 -4.75
C PRO A 352 30.27 -3.54 -4.63
N PRO A 353 30.97 -4.42 -3.89
CA PRO A 353 32.42 -4.34 -3.76
C PRO A 353 33.10 -4.44 -5.14
N PRO A 354 34.25 -3.79 -5.35
CA PRO A 354 34.90 -3.71 -6.65
C PRO A 354 35.25 -5.10 -7.15
N VAL A 355 34.64 -5.47 -8.27
CA VAL A 355 34.98 -6.71 -9.00
C VAL A 355 36.38 -6.54 -9.59
N LYS A 356 37.30 -7.44 -9.25
CA LYS A 356 38.64 -7.53 -9.86
C LYS A 356 38.48 -7.68 -11.37
N LYS A 357 39.04 -6.73 -12.11
CA LYS A 357 39.12 -6.78 -13.60
C LYS A 357 39.75 -8.08 -14.06
N ALA A 358 39.00 -8.93 -14.74
CA ALA A 358 39.53 -9.98 -15.58
C ALA A 358 39.90 -9.38 -16.95
N ALA A 359 40.97 -9.90 -17.53
CA ALA A 359 41.60 -9.44 -18.77
C ALA A 359 40.64 -9.50 -19.99
N PRO A 360 40.89 -8.71 -21.04
CA PRO A 360 39.99 -8.58 -22.19
C PRO A 360 39.98 -9.87 -23.01
N LYS A 361 38.78 -10.38 -23.34
CA LYS A 361 38.55 -11.38 -24.38
C LYS A 361 38.03 -10.72 -25.63
N GLU A 362 38.56 -11.14 -26.77
CA GLU A 362 38.26 -10.75 -28.13
C GLU A 362 36.79 -10.64 -28.48
N GLU A 363 36.48 -9.62 -29.28
CA GLU A 363 35.15 -9.33 -29.82
C GLU A 363 34.66 -10.44 -30.77
N ALA A 364 33.45 -10.92 -30.52
CA ALA A 364 32.67 -11.71 -31.47
C ALA A 364 31.64 -10.78 -32.17
N PRO A 365 31.30 -11.05 -33.46
CA PRO A 365 30.46 -10.13 -34.27
C PRO A 365 29.03 -10.04 -33.78
N PRO A 366 28.31 -8.92 -34.07
CA PRO A 366 26.98 -8.67 -33.54
C PRO A 366 25.90 -9.60 -34.12
N PRO A 367 24.95 -10.06 -33.33
CA PRO A 367 23.81 -10.82 -33.80
C PRO A 367 22.78 -9.95 -34.54
N PRO A 368 21.98 -10.52 -35.45
CA PRO A 368 21.02 -9.80 -36.27
C PRO A 368 19.84 -9.26 -35.41
N PRO A 369 19.13 -8.22 -35.89
CA PRO A 369 18.07 -7.57 -35.13
C PRO A 369 16.90 -8.50 -34.87
N LYS A 370 16.50 -8.61 -33.60
CA LYS A 370 15.31 -9.37 -33.19
C LYS A 370 14.08 -8.53 -33.40
N GLU A 371 13.11 -9.06 -34.17
CA GLU A 371 11.76 -8.54 -34.32
C GLU A 371 11.12 -8.25 -32.97
N GLU A 372 10.55 -7.05 -32.85
CA GLU A 372 9.73 -6.62 -31.71
C GLU A 372 8.48 -7.49 -31.61
N LYS A 373 8.48 -8.47 -30.73
CA LYS A 373 7.23 -9.09 -30.27
C LYS A 373 6.50 -8.09 -29.39
N LYS A 374 5.43 -7.52 -29.93
CA LYS A 374 4.42 -6.73 -29.21
C LYS A 374 4.06 -7.46 -27.92
N SER A 375 4.35 -6.83 -26.79
CA SER A 375 4.01 -7.34 -25.45
C SER A 375 2.51 -7.57 -25.38
N ALA A 376 2.09 -8.80 -25.13
CA ALA A 376 0.71 -9.10 -24.79
C ALA A 376 0.38 -8.28 -23.52
N GLY A 377 -0.58 -7.37 -23.68
CA GLY A 377 -0.92 -6.40 -22.66
C GLY A 377 -1.30 -7.05 -21.33
N PHE A 378 -1.20 -6.28 -20.27
CA PHE A 378 -1.47 -6.62 -18.87
C PHE A 378 -2.75 -7.46 -18.66
N LEU A 379 -3.80 -7.21 -19.43
CA LEU A 379 -5.05 -8.00 -19.45
C LEU A 379 -4.82 -9.50 -19.67
N GLY A 380 -3.87 -9.86 -20.52
CA GLY A 380 -3.46 -11.25 -20.72
C GLY A 380 -2.72 -11.86 -19.51
N LYS A 381 -1.98 -11.03 -18.76
CA LYS A 381 -1.29 -11.48 -17.54
C LYS A 381 -2.25 -11.63 -16.36
N LEU A 382 -3.22 -10.71 -16.19
CA LEU A 382 -4.29 -10.84 -15.21
C LEU A 382 -5.18 -12.05 -15.50
N GLN A 383 -5.49 -12.30 -16.78
CA GLN A 383 -6.20 -13.49 -17.21
C GLN A 383 -5.44 -14.78 -16.89
N LYS A 384 -4.11 -14.82 -17.10
CA LYS A 384 -3.28 -16.00 -16.75
C LYS A 384 -3.15 -16.23 -15.26
N LEU A 385 -3.08 -15.17 -14.43
CA LEU A 385 -3.00 -15.29 -12.98
C LEU A 385 -4.30 -15.82 -12.36
N LEU A 386 -5.43 -15.46 -12.93
CA LEU A 386 -6.75 -15.89 -12.45
C LEU A 386 -7.24 -17.20 -13.09
N SER A 387 -6.73 -17.60 -14.28
CA SER A 387 -7.12 -18.86 -14.95
C SER A 387 -6.37 -20.11 -14.44
N LYS A 388 -5.27 -19.93 -13.72
CA LYS A 388 -4.49 -21.06 -13.20
C LYS A 388 -5.13 -21.75 -11.99
N ASN A 389 -6.23 -21.20 -11.44
CA ASN A 389 -6.95 -21.75 -10.29
C ASN A 389 -8.20 -22.58 -10.64
N ASP A 390 -8.65 -22.61 -11.93
CA ASP A 390 -9.87 -23.34 -12.34
C ASP A 390 -9.63 -24.75 -12.92
N GLY A 391 -8.41 -25.24 -12.86
CA GLY A 391 -8.04 -26.54 -13.43
C GLY A 391 -7.68 -27.59 -12.40
N ARG A 392 -8.56 -27.93 -11.45
CA ARG A 392 -8.57 -29.27 -10.78
C ARG A 392 -9.96 -29.53 -10.20
N LYS A 393 -10.72 -30.28 -10.91
CA LYS A 393 -11.62 -31.29 -10.33
C LYS A 393 -10.85 -32.58 -10.27
#